data_2ab1539517ad2a60b126cbdad0b470a2
#
_entry.id   2ab1539517ad2a60b126cbdad0b470a2
#
_cell.length_a   1.000
_cell.length_b   1.000
_cell.length_c   1.000
_cell.angle_alpha   90.00
_cell.angle_beta   90.00
_cell.angle_gamma   90.00
#
_symmetry.space_group_name_H-M   'P 1'
#
loop_
_entity.id
_entity.type
_entity.pdbx_description
1 polymer ?
#
loop_
_entity_poly.entity_id
_entity_poly.type
_entity_poly.pdbx_seq_one_letter_code
_entity_poly.pdbx_strand_id
1 'polypeptide(L)'
;MMRFLVPSSWILAWDRFWFAPGSPRNLAGARITFATYSLWVLLSRNLPEMSGLPPVFWSQVGASARWRFLVFPGHPDLERVTEWITIIALLGAIFGVLPRLSCFVSGLLLYHLAPLESLIWIPHPYARGLTISVIALLTLSFSPCGDCWVLLRPRRDKPPAQSSDYTWPMRLLQLYLVQIYFFSGYAKVMVVGWKWASASNIRSWMLRCTENEQIRVFHALGTWIAARPLACWCVGIGTLLFEFGLVTTLFSKCARWVLVPLVAVFHLGILLSMNLVFLNVPQLLVFANWDVLATWFNSFVRHQPSRGQENALSEASFPS
;
A
#
# COMPACT_ATOMS: atom_id res chain seq x y z
N MET A 1 8.37 21.08 38.86
CA MET A 1 7.47 20.69 37.76
C MET A 1 7.76 21.58 36.56
N MET A 2 8.71 21.20 35.68
CA MET A 2 9.11 21.99 34.50
C MET A 2 7.97 21.93 33.46
N ARG A 3 7.24 23.04 33.28
CA ARG A 3 6.37 23.24 32.13
C ARG A 3 7.28 23.45 30.91
N PHE A 4 7.42 22.43 30.08
CA PHE A 4 7.98 22.62 28.74
C PHE A 4 6.99 23.49 27.96
N LEU A 5 7.33 24.77 27.83
CA LEU A 5 6.60 25.71 26.95
C LEU A 5 6.89 25.31 25.51
N VAL A 6 6.04 24.48 24.92
CA VAL A 6 6.06 24.22 23.49
C VAL A 6 5.67 25.53 22.79
N PRO A 7 6.48 26.06 21.86
CA PRO A 7 6.12 27.27 21.14
C PRO A 7 4.76 27.14 20.47
N SER A 8 3.91 28.13 20.55
CA SER A 8 2.57 28.13 19.96
C SER A 8 2.59 27.83 18.46
N SER A 9 3.65 28.20 17.76
CA SER A 9 3.88 27.89 16.33
C SER A 9 3.97 26.38 16.05
N TRP A 10 4.53 25.59 16.95
CA TRP A 10 4.62 24.13 16.81
C TRP A 10 3.28 23.45 17.01
N ILE A 11 2.49 23.90 17.95
CA ILE A 11 1.12 23.39 18.18
C ILE A 11 0.26 23.66 16.96
N LEU A 12 0.31 24.87 16.41
CA LEU A 12 -0.41 25.23 15.18
C LEU A 12 0.05 24.43 13.97
N ALA A 13 1.35 24.15 13.84
CA ALA A 13 1.88 23.32 12.76
C ALA A 13 1.42 21.86 12.90
N TRP A 14 1.39 21.35 14.13
CA TRP A 14 0.89 20.01 14.44
C TRP A 14 -0.60 19.87 14.14
N ASP A 15 -1.43 20.80 14.60
CA ASP A 15 -2.85 20.82 14.32
C ASP A 15 -3.14 20.93 12.83
N ARG A 16 -2.42 21.78 12.11
CA ARG A 16 -2.52 21.88 10.66
C ARG A 16 -2.12 20.60 9.94
N PHE A 17 -1.09 19.90 10.43
CA PHE A 17 -0.66 18.64 9.85
C PHE A 17 -1.76 17.57 9.97
N TRP A 18 -2.38 17.43 11.13
CA TRP A 18 -3.34 16.36 11.40
C TRP A 18 -4.78 16.70 11.03
N PHE A 19 -5.18 17.96 11.18
CA PHE A 19 -6.57 18.38 11.18
C PHE A 19 -6.91 19.46 10.15
N ALA A 20 -6.03 19.74 9.19
CA ALA A 20 -6.41 20.60 8.06
C ALA A 20 -7.62 20.00 7.31
N PRO A 21 -8.56 20.83 6.81
CA PRO A 21 -9.70 20.30 6.05
C PRO A 21 -9.27 19.43 4.87
N GLY A 22 -9.81 18.23 4.79
CA GLY A 22 -9.54 17.26 3.75
C GLY A 22 -10.79 16.83 2.97
N SER A 23 -10.61 16.12 1.87
CA SER A 23 -11.69 15.66 1.02
C SER A 23 -12.16 14.26 1.39
N PRO A 24 -13.48 14.00 1.42
CA PRO A 24 -14.03 12.67 1.62
C PRO A 24 -13.64 11.69 0.51
N ARG A 25 -13.36 12.19 -0.71
CA ARG A 25 -12.92 11.35 -1.83
C ARG A 25 -11.57 10.70 -1.59
N ASN A 26 -10.67 11.39 -0.87
CA ASN A 26 -9.37 10.82 -0.54
C ASN A 26 -9.52 9.61 0.38
N LEU A 27 -10.41 9.66 1.38
CA LEU A 27 -10.71 8.50 2.23
C LEU A 27 -11.40 7.38 1.46
N ALA A 28 -12.36 7.69 0.62
CA ALA A 28 -13.03 6.68 -0.21
C ALA A 28 -12.03 6.01 -1.17
N GLY A 29 -11.14 6.78 -1.79
CA GLY A 29 -10.06 6.27 -2.64
C GLY A 29 -9.11 5.36 -1.88
N ALA A 30 -8.69 5.73 -0.67
CA ALA A 30 -7.87 4.88 0.18
C ALA A 30 -8.59 3.57 0.53
N ARG A 31 -9.87 3.63 0.93
CA ARG A 31 -10.68 2.44 1.23
C ARG A 31 -10.72 1.48 0.04
N ILE A 32 -11.04 1.97 -1.15
CA ILE A 32 -11.10 1.17 -2.37
C ILE A 32 -9.73 0.58 -2.67
N THR A 33 -8.67 1.37 -2.61
CA THR A 33 -7.30 0.92 -2.90
C THR A 33 -6.86 -0.22 -1.99
N PHE A 34 -6.99 -0.05 -0.66
CA PHE A 34 -6.55 -1.07 0.28
C PHE A 34 -7.43 -2.32 0.24
N ALA A 35 -8.74 -2.17 0.06
CA ALA A 35 -9.64 -3.31 -0.05
C ALA A 35 -9.41 -4.10 -1.36
N THR A 36 -9.25 -3.41 -2.51
CA THR A 36 -8.96 -4.06 -3.79
C THR A 36 -7.61 -4.77 -3.79
N TYR A 37 -6.59 -4.11 -3.23
CA TYR A 37 -5.27 -4.71 -3.08
C TYR A 37 -5.33 -5.98 -2.21
N SER A 38 -6.01 -5.92 -1.07
CA SER A 38 -6.14 -7.06 -0.16
C SER A 38 -6.91 -8.21 -0.79
N LEU A 39 -7.98 -7.90 -1.51
CA LEU A 39 -8.76 -8.89 -2.26
C LEU A 39 -7.91 -9.58 -3.33
N TRP A 40 -7.14 -8.79 -4.08
CA TRP A 40 -6.25 -9.34 -5.10
C TRP A 40 -5.19 -10.27 -4.51
N VAL A 41 -4.53 -9.89 -3.41
CA VAL A 41 -3.55 -10.74 -2.73
C VAL A 41 -4.21 -12.01 -2.18
N LEU A 42 -5.38 -11.89 -1.55
CA LEU A 42 -6.10 -13.02 -0.98
C LEU A 42 -6.48 -14.04 -2.07
N LEU A 43 -7.04 -13.58 -3.19
CA LEU A 43 -7.41 -14.44 -4.32
C LEU A 43 -6.20 -15.05 -5.05
N SER A 44 -5.01 -14.47 -4.91
CA SER A 44 -3.77 -14.97 -5.50
C SER A 44 -3.09 -16.05 -4.65
N ARG A 45 -3.63 -16.38 -3.47
CA ARG A 45 -3.04 -17.28 -2.49
C ARG A 45 -4.04 -18.35 -2.07
N ASN A 46 -3.52 -19.51 -1.71
CA ASN A 46 -4.34 -20.62 -1.16
C ASN A 46 -4.05 -20.72 0.34
N LEU A 47 -4.53 -19.74 1.12
CA LEU A 47 -4.29 -19.66 2.56
C LEU A 47 -4.94 -20.83 3.36
N PRO A 48 -6.13 -21.33 3.02
CA PRO A 48 -6.72 -22.47 3.72
C PRO A 48 -5.88 -23.75 3.66
N GLU A 49 -5.25 -24.05 2.53
CA GLU A 49 -4.36 -25.22 2.45
C GLU A 49 -3.11 -25.06 3.34
N MET A 50 -2.64 -23.82 3.49
CA MET A 50 -1.51 -23.54 4.37
C MET A 50 -1.80 -23.84 5.83
N SER A 51 -3.05 -23.65 6.28
CA SER A 51 -3.45 -23.96 7.66
C SER A 51 -3.44 -25.46 7.98
N GLY A 52 -3.50 -26.31 6.97
CA GLY A 52 -3.41 -27.77 7.10
C GLY A 52 -2.01 -28.31 7.31
N LEU A 53 -0.99 -27.45 7.37
CA LEU A 53 0.39 -27.88 7.66
C LEU A 53 0.53 -28.45 9.07
N PRO A 54 1.44 -29.44 9.26
CA PRO A 54 1.65 -30.05 10.56
C PRO A 54 1.92 -29.06 11.68
N PRO A 55 1.46 -29.32 12.92
CA PRO A 55 1.65 -28.42 14.08
C PRO A 55 3.09 -28.00 14.34
N VAL A 56 4.06 -28.83 13.93
CA VAL A 56 5.49 -28.53 14.07
C VAL A 56 5.90 -27.28 13.27
N PHE A 57 5.26 -27.03 12.13
CA PHE A 57 5.48 -25.82 11.35
C PHE A 57 5.06 -24.56 12.12
N TRP A 58 3.94 -24.65 12.82
CA TRP A 58 3.37 -23.55 13.57
C TRP A 58 4.10 -23.30 14.91
N SER A 59 4.75 -24.33 15.46
CA SER A 59 5.53 -24.22 16.70
C SER A 59 6.81 -23.40 16.51
N GLN A 60 7.36 -23.39 15.30
CA GLN A 60 8.58 -22.67 14.96
C GLN A 60 8.36 -21.18 14.65
N VAL A 61 7.10 -20.76 14.53
CA VAL A 61 6.75 -19.35 14.37
C VAL A 61 7.07 -18.60 15.64
N GLY A 62 8.31 -18.22 15.70
CA GLY A 62 9.07 -17.47 16.67
C GLY A 62 8.43 -17.11 18.01
N ALA A 63 9.26 -17.00 19.02
CA ALA A 63 8.92 -16.54 20.37
C ALA A 63 8.25 -15.15 20.42
N SER A 64 8.19 -14.41 19.31
CA SER A 64 7.40 -13.19 19.13
C SER A 64 5.88 -13.43 19.09
N ALA A 65 5.44 -14.66 19.07
CA ALA A 65 4.04 -15.05 19.03
C ALA A 65 3.33 -14.92 20.41
N ARG A 66 3.53 -13.83 21.12
CA ARG A 66 2.63 -13.44 22.22
C ARG A 66 1.17 -13.28 21.75
N TRP A 67 0.97 -13.19 20.44
CA TRP A 67 -0.31 -13.08 19.75
C TRP A 67 -0.81 -14.41 19.17
N ARG A 68 -0.22 -15.55 19.54
CA ARG A 68 -0.64 -16.89 19.08
C ARG A 68 -2.16 -17.17 19.24
N PHE A 69 -2.78 -16.56 20.23
CA PHE A 69 -4.21 -16.73 20.46
C PHE A 69 -5.10 -16.12 19.35
N LEU A 70 -4.52 -15.24 18.51
CA LEU A 70 -5.22 -14.65 17.36
C LEU A 70 -4.88 -15.35 16.04
N VAL A 71 -3.85 -16.18 16.03
CA VAL A 71 -3.45 -16.99 14.88
C VAL A 71 -3.60 -18.45 15.28
N PHE A 72 -4.80 -18.97 15.10
CA PHE A 72 -5.03 -20.41 15.24
C PHE A 72 -4.70 -21.03 13.88
N PRO A 73 -3.63 -21.87 13.76
CA PRO A 73 -3.53 -22.81 12.67
C PRO A 73 -4.66 -23.78 12.87
N GLY A 74 -5.78 -23.42 12.25
CA GLY A 74 -7.02 -24.07 12.50
C GLY A 74 -7.23 -25.25 11.58
N HIS A 75 -8.42 -25.65 11.56
CA HIS A 75 -8.94 -26.60 10.61
C HIS A 75 -9.02 -25.91 9.23
N PRO A 76 -8.53 -26.51 8.12
CA PRO A 76 -8.60 -25.89 6.79
C PRO A 76 -9.99 -25.39 6.39
N ASP A 77 -11.06 -26.07 6.86
CA ASP A 77 -12.43 -25.65 6.59
C ASP A 77 -12.80 -24.36 7.32
N LEU A 78 -12.33 -24.16 8.55
CA LEU A 78 -12.54 -22.91 9.29
C LEU A 78 -11.82 -21.75 8.60
N GLU A 79 -10.60 -21.98 8.13
CA GLU A 79 -9.83 -20.95 7.38
C GLU A 79 -10.51 -20.61 6.05
N ARG A 80 -11.10 -21.60 5.39
CA ARG A 80 -11.88 -21.37 4.15
C ARG A 80 -13.13 -20.53 4.40
N VAL A 81 -13.86 -20.78 5.49
CA VAL A 81 -14.98 -19.93 5.90
C VAL A 81 -14.52 -18.51 6.23
N THR A 82 -13.43 -18.39 6.98
CA THR A 82 -12.82 -17.09 7.33
C THR A 82 -12.40 -16.31 6.08
N GLU A 83 -11.80 -16.98 5.10
CA GLU A 83 -11.43 -16.40 3.82
C GLU A 83 -12.65 -15.89 3.06
N TRP A 84 -13.72 -16.67 2.94
CA TRP A 84 -14.96 -16.25 2.26
C TRP A 84 -15.60 -15.05 2.95
N ILE A 85 -15.69 -15.04 4.28
CA ILE A 85 -16.21 -13.89 5.03
C ILE A 85 -15.33 -12.65 4.76
N THR A 86 -14.01 -12.83 4.70
CA THR A 86 -13.09 -11.75 4.38
C THR A 86 -13.29 -11.19 2.98
N ILE A 87 -13.47 -12.07 1.98
CA ILE A 87 -13.77 -11.68 0.59
C ILE A 87 -15.06 -10.86 0.52
N ILE A 88 -16.13 -11.33 1.17
CA ILE A 88 -17.42 -10.61 1.21
C ILE A 88 -17.26 -9.24 1.86
N ALA A 89 -16.53 -9.17 2.98
CA ALA A 89 -16.26 -7.91 3.67
C ALA A 89 -15.41 -6.96 2.81
N LEU A 90 -14.40 -7.46 2.10
CA LEU A 90 -13.58 -6.65 1.18
C LEU A 90 -14.41 -6.11 0.01
N LEU A 91 -15.27 -6.93 -0.57
CA LEU A 91 -16.22 -6.48 -1.60
C LEU A 91 -17.17 -5.41 -1.04
N GLY A 92 -17.68 -5.61 0.18
CA GLY A 92 -18.46 -4.59 0.88
C GLY A 92 -17.68 -3.28 1.07
N ALA A 93 -16.40 -3.34 1.42
CA ALA A 93 -15.54 -2.18 1.53
C ALA A 93 -15.30 -1.50 0.17
N ILE A 94 -15.10 -2.25 -0.90
CA ILE A 94 -14.88 -1.71 -2.26
C ILE A 94 -16.14 -0.96 -2.73
N PHE A 95 -17.29 -1.62 -2.69
CA PHE A 95 -18.55 -1.04 -3.18
C PHE A 95 -19.21 -0.07 -2.19
N GLY A 96 -18.69 0.05 -0.98
CA GLY A 96 -19.22 0.96 0.03
C GLY A 96 -20.54 0.45 0.65
N VAL A 97 -20.69 -0.84 0.79
CA VAL A 97 -21.78 -1.46 1.57
C VAL A 97 -21.35 -1.53 3.02
N LEU A 98 -22.02 -0.81 3.92
CA LEU A 98 -21.66 -0.68 5.33
C LEU A 98 -20.14 -0.43 5.53
N PRO A 99 -19.55 0.62 4.89
CA PRO A 99 -18.10 0.72 4.66
C PRO A 99 -17.25 0.60 5.92
N ARG A 100 -17.69 1.19 7.04
CA ARG A 100 -16.96 1.10 8.32
C ARG A 100 -16.93 -0.32 8.86
N LEU A 101 -18.09 -1.00 8.87
CA LEU A 101 -18.19 -2.37 9.34
C LEU A 101 -17.41 -3.33 8.40
N SER A 102 -17.53 -3.13 7.10
CA SER A 102 -16.80 -3.91 6.11
C SER A 102 -15.29 -3.77 6.26
N CYS A 103 -14.78 -2.54 6.47
CA CYS A 103 -13.37 -2.30 6.76
C CYS A 103 -12.94 -2.93 8.10
N PHE A 104 -13.78 -2.86 9.13
CA PHE A 104 -13.48 -3.45 10.43
C PHE A 104 -13.37 -4.97 10.35
N VAL A 105 -14.40 -5.63 9.80
CA VAL A 105 -14.44 -7.09 9.66
C VAL A 105 -13.28 -7.58 8.78
N SER A 106 -13.08 -6.98 7.62
CA SER A 106 -11.97 -7.38 6.74
C SER A 106 -10.60 -7.13 7.38
N GLY A 107 -10.41 -6.01 8.09
CA GLY A 107 -9.16 -5.73 8.79
C GLY A 107 -8.87 -6.72 9.91
N LEU A 108 -9.88 -7.10 10.69
CA LEU A 108 -9.76 -8.08 11.77
C LEU A 108 -9.47 -9.49 11.24
N LEU A 109 -10.19 -9.92 10.19
CA LEU A 109 -9.98 -11.25 9.62
C LEU A 109 -8.67 -11.35 8.83
N LEU A 110 -8.27 -10.29 8.13
CA LEU A 110 -6.94 -10.23 7.51
C LEU A 110 -5.82 -10.24 8.54
N TYR A 111 -6.03 -9.71 9.75
CA TYR A 111 -5.05 -9.82 10.82
C TYR A 111 -4.79 -11.28 11.21
N HIS A 112 -5.81 -12.14 11.14
CA HIS A 112 -5.67 -13.58 11.33
C HIS A 112 -5.02 -14.25 10.10
N LEU A 113 -5.42 -13.91 8.88
CA LEU A 113 -4.97 -14.56 7.65
C LEU A 113 -3.56 -14.11 7.20
N ALA A 114 -3.16 -12.85 7.43
CA ALA A 114 -1.88 -12.32 6.98
C ALA A 114 -0.65 -13.04 7.51
N PRO A 115 -0.59 -13.49 8.79
CA PRO A 115 0.52 -14.29 9.29
C PRO A 115 0.69 -15.63 8.59
N LEU A 116 -0.41 -16.28 8.14
CA LEU A 116 -0.34 -17.55 7.44
C LEU A 116 0.50 -17.45 6.17
N GLU A 117 0.40 -16.36 5.44
CA GLU A 117 1.25 -16.09 4.28
C GLU A 117 2.73 -15.92 4.67
N SER A 118 3.00 -15.22 5.77
CA SER A 118 4.36 -14.87 6.16
C SER A 118 5.17 -16.03 6.72
N LEU A 119 4.51 -17.08 7.22
CA LEU A 119 5.13 -18.18 7.90
C LEU A 119 5.80 -19.20 6.98
N ILE A 120 5.28 -19.32 5.76
CA ILE A 120 5.72 -20.34 4.80
C ILE A 120 6.85 -19.80 3.93
N TRP A 121 6.90 -18.50 3.75
CA TRP A 121 7.84 -17.83 2.87
C TRP A 121 8.90 -17.00 3.62
N ILE A 122 9.66 -17.64 4.51
CA ILE A 122 10.89 -17.05 5.03
C ILE A 122 11.96 -17.18 3.93
N PRO A 123 12.45 -16.11 3.34
CA PRO A 123 12.53 -14.68 3.70
C PRO A 123 11.91 -13.71 2.65
N HIS A 124 10.70 -13.94 2.14
CA HIS A 124 10.18 -13.12 1.07
C HIS A 124 9.51 -11.81 1.54
N PRO A 125 9.82 -10.65 0.90
CA PRO A 125 9.22 -9.34 1.23
C PRO A 125 7.73 -9.24 0.93
N TYR A 126 7.13 -10.24 0.31
CA TYR A 126 5.71 -10.27 -0.10
C TYR A 126 4.72 -10.28 1.06
N ALA A 127 5.08 -10.90 2.16
CA ALA A 127 4.20 -11.10 3.31
C ALA A 127 3.76 -9.81 4.01
N ARG A 128 4.48 -8.70 3.78
CA ARG A 128 4.21 -7.43 4.46
C ARG A 128 3.07 -6.64 3.83
N GLY A 129 2.65 -6.98 2.62
CA GLY A 129 1.60 -6.25 1.91
C GLY A 129 0.25 -6.31 2.62
N LEU A 130 -0.17 -7.47 3.11
CA LEU A 130 -1.41 -7.64 3.86
C LEU A 130 -1.35 -6.97 5.23
N THR A 131 -0.21 -6.99 5.92
CA THR A 131 -0.03 -6.31 7.21
C THR A 131 -0.30 -4.81 7.11
N ILE A 132 0.15 -4.17 6.03
CA ILE A 132 -0.14 -2.76 5.76
C ILE A 132 -1.65 -2.55 5.59
N SER A 133 -2.31 -3.44 4.83
CA SER A 133 -3.75 -3.39 4.61
C SER A 133 -4.56 -3.58 5.89
N VAL A 134 -4.13 -4.45 6.80
CA VAL A 134 -4.78 -4.64 8.11
C VAL A 134 -4.85 -3.32 8.86
N ILE A 135 -3.71 -2.64 9.03
CA ILE A 135 -3.66 -1.35 9.73
C ILE A 135 -4.48 -0.30 8.99
N ALA A 136 -4.42 -0.29 7.65
CA ALA A 136 -5.17 0.66 6.84
C ALA A 136 -6.69 0.46 6.99
N LEU A 137 -7.19 -0.76 6.85
CA LEU A 137 -8.62 -1.06 6.95
C LEU A 137 -9.15 -0.82 8.36
N LEU A 138 -8.40 -1.19 9.40
CA LEU A 138 -8.77 -0.86 10.78
C LEU A 138 -8.78 0.66 11.01
N THR A 139 -7.80 1.42 10.54
CA THR A 139 -7.81 2.88 10.61
C THR A 139 -9.03 3.49 9.91
N LEU A 140 -9.34 2.99 8.71
CA LEU A 140 -10.49 3.45 7.92
C LEU A 140 -11.82 3.10 8.57
N SER A 141 -11.93 2.02 9.33
CA SER A 141 -13.16 1.65 10.03
C SER A 141 -13.57 2.68 11.10
N PHE A 142 -12.59 3.34 11.72
CA PHE A 142 -12.81 4.41 12.70
C PHE A 142 -12.98 5.80 12.07
N SER A 143 -12.90 5.90 10.75
CA SER A 143 -12.99 7.14 10.00
C SER A 143 -14.32 7.27 9.24
N PRO A 144 -14.69 8.47 8.75
CA PRO A 144 -15.88 8.65 7.92
C PRO A 144 -15.63 8.20 6.46
N CYS A 145 -15.03 7.03 6.25
CA CYS A 145 -14.67 6.48 4.93
C CYS A 145 -15.88 6.12 4.05
N GLY A 146 -17.10 6.16 4.61
CA GLY A 146 -18.36 5.90 3.94
C GLY A 146 -19.09 7.17 3.46
N ASP A 147 -18.49 8.33 3.50
CA ASP A 147 -19.16 9.57 3.11
C ASP A 147 -19.17 9.81 1.61
N CYS A 148 -18.32 9.11 0.86
CA CYS A 148 -18.22 9.21 -0.58
C CYS A 148 -18.07 7.83 -1.23
N TRP A 149 -18.52 7.70 -2.49
CA TRP A 149 -18.42 6.48 -3.31
C TRP A 149 -18.98 5.23 -2.61
N VAL A 150 -20.26 5.31 -2.26
CA VAL A 150 -21.02 4.22 -1.61
C VAL A 150 -22.22 3.82 -2.44
N LEU A 151 -22.46 2.51 -2.57
CA LEU A 151 -23.51 1.97 -3.41
C LEU A 151 -24.91 2.15 -2.79
N LEU A 152 -25.03 1.94 -1.48
CA LEU A 152 -26.34 1.85 -0.78
C LEU A 152 -26.74 3.14 -0.06
N ARG A 153 -26.17 4.28 -0.41
CA ARG A 153 -26.56 5.57 0.21
C ARG A 153 -27.49 6.34 -0.72
N PRO A 154 -28.54 6.98 -0.19
CA PRO A 154 -29.32 7.93 -0.98
C PRO A 154 -28.38 8.96 -1.62
N ARG A 155 -28.59 9.21 -2.91
CA ARG A 155 -27.78 10.17 -3.67
C ARG A 155 -27.92 11.54 -3.01
N ARG A 156 -26.86 12.01 -2.39
CA ARG A 156 -26.81 13.38 -1.90
C ARG A 156 -26.60 14.31 -3.06
N ASP A 157 -27.40 15.36 -3.17
CA ASP A 157 -27.30 16.35 -4.25
C ASP A 157 -25.96 17.09 -4.25
N LYS A 158 -25.30 17.14 -3.09
CA LYS A 158 -23.97 17.75 -2.96
C LYS A 158 -23.01 16.79 -2.24
N PRO A 159 -21.75 16.70 -2.69
CA PRO A 159 -20.72 15.98 -1.97
C PRO A 159 -20.55 16.62 -0.58
N PRO A 160 -20.16 15.83 0.45
CA PRO A 160 -19.86 16.36 1.77
C PRO A 160 -18.79 17.44 1.69
N ALA A 161 -18.93 18.47 2.53
CA ALA A 161 -17.91 19.52 2.65
C ALA A 161 -16.57 18.93 3.14
N GLN A 162 -15.49 19.65 2.86
CA GLN A 162 -14.19 19.31 3.43
C GLN A 162 -14.24 19.40 4.96
N SER A 163 -13.65 18.42 5.65
CA SER A 163 -13.58 18.34 7.11
C SER A 163 -12.22 17.84 7.57
N SER A 164 -11.85 18.21 8.77
CA SER A 164 -10.68 17.67 9.48
C SER A 164 -10.75 16.14 9.68
N ASP A 165 -11.98 15.61 9.80
CA ASP A 165 -12.21 14.17 10.00
C ASP A 165 -11.69 13.31 8.87
N TYR A 166 -11.52 13.88 7.66
CA TYR A 166 -10.97 13.17 6.51
C TYR A 166 -9.44 13.21 6.45
N THR A 167 -8.78 14.09 7.22
CA THR A 167 -7.33 14.31 7.11
C THR A 167 -6.52 13.40 8.02
N TRP A 168 -6.91 13.27 9.29
CA TRP A 168 -6.13 12.49 10.25
C TRP A 168 -5.93 11.01 9.83
N PRO A 169 -6.95 10.30 9.27
CA PRO A 169 -6.73 8.92 8.85
C PRO A 169 -5.78 8.84 7.66
N MET A 170 -5.92 9.76 6.70
CA MET A 170 -5.01 9.84 5.55
C MET A 170 -3.57 10.10 5.98
N ARG A 171 -3.36 11.00 6.96
CA ARG A 171 -2.03 11.28 7.52
C ARG A 171 -1.44 10.08 8.23
N LEU A 172 -2.26 9.37 8.99
CA LEU A 172 -1.83 8.15 9.69
C LEU A 172 -1.39 7.07 8.69
N LEU A 173 -2.15 6.85 7.62
CA LEU A 173 -1.80 5.91 6.56
C LEU A 173 -0.54 6.32 5.81
N GLN A 174 -0.40 7.60 5.47
CA GLN A 174 0.81 8.15 4.84
C GLN A 174 2.03 7.97 5.74
N LEU A 175 1.91 8.31 7.02
CA LEU A 175 2.97 8.13 8.01
C LEU A 175 3.36 6.66 8.13
N TYR A 176 2.38 5.76 8.19
CA TYR A 176 2.61 4.32 8.30
C TYR A 176 3.36 3.76 7.09
N LEU A 177 3.05 4.22 5.87
CA LEU A 177 3.80 3.81 4.68
C LEU A 177 5.22 4.37 4.66
N VAL A 178 5.38 5.64 4.99
CA VAL A 178 6.71 6.31 5.01
C VAL A 178 7.64 5.68 6.03
N GLN A 179 7.11 5.34 7.22
CA GLN A 179 7.94 4.73 8.28
C GLN A 179 8.53 3.38 7.86
N ILE A 180 7.85 2.61 6.99
CA ILE A 180 8.37 1.32 6.51
C ILE A 180 9.69 1.54 5.75
N TYR A 181 9.73 2.52 4.88
CA TYR A 181 10.95 2.87 4.14
C TYR A 181 12.01 3.46 5.07
N PHE A 182 11.61 4.39 5.93
CA PHE A 182 12.54 5.00 6.89
C PHE A 182 13.20 3.95 7.78
N PHE A 183 12.43 3.04 8.38
CA PHE A 183 12.99 1.98 9.23
C PHE A 183 13.74 0.92 8.43
N SER A 184 13.44 0.72 7.15
CA SER A 184 14.25 -0.10 6.26
C SER A 184 15.66 0.49 6.09
N GLY A 185 15.77 1.79 5.80
CA GLY A 185 17.04 2.50 5.72
C GLY A 185 17.76 2.55 7.07
N TYR A 186 17.02 2.85 8.13
CA TYR A 186 17.55 2.89 9.50
C TYR A 186 18.16 1.55 9.92
N ALA A 187 17.46 0.43 9.70
CA ALA A 187 17.96 -0.90 10.02
C ALA A 187 19.25 -1.24 9.27
N LYS A 188 19.33 -0.86 7.98
CA LYS A 188 20.55 -1.05 7.18
C LYS A 188 21.76 -0.34 7.79
N VAL A 189 21.56 0.92 8.19
CA VAL A 189 22.63 1.75 8.77
C VAL A 189 22.98 1.26 10.19
N MET A 190 22.00 0.86 11.00
CA MET A 190 22.25 0.42 12.38
C MET A 190 22.92 -0.94 12.48
N VAL A 191 22.60 -1.87 11.56
CA VAL A 191 23.14 -3.23 11.59
C VAL A 191 24.53 -3.32 10.94
N VAL A 192 24.73 -2.64 9.81
CA VAL A 192 25.94 -2.76 8.98
C VAL A 192 26.73 -1.45 8.93
N GLY A 193 26.16 -0.35 9.39
CA GLY A 193 26.71 0.99 9.23
C GLY A 193 26.63 1.46 7.78
N TRP A 194 27.34 2.54 7.50
CA TRP A 194 27.44 3.10 6.13
C TRP A 194 28.08 2.13 5.13
N LYS A 195 28.77 1.07 5.62
CA LYS A 195 29.30 -0.01 4.78
C LYS A 195 28.20 -0.77 4.06
N TRP A 196 26.92 -0.66 4.49
CA TRP A 196 25.81 -1.25 3.77
C TRP A 196 25.75 -0.76 2.31
N ALA A 197 26.01 0.52 2.06
CA ALA A 197 26.05 1.12 0.73
C ALA A 197 27.36 0.86 -0.05
N SER A 198 28.29 0.07 0.49
CA SER A 198 29.55 -0.24 -0.19
C SER A 198 29.35 -1.04 -1.47
N ALA A 199 30.23 -0.84 -2.44
CA ALA A 199 30.17 -1.57 -3.71
C ALA A 199 30.23 -3.10 -3.53
N SER A 200 31.04 -3.59 -2.59
CA SER A 200 31.17 -5.01 -2.28
C SER A 200 29.87 -5.62 -1.75
N ASN A 201 29.18 -4.92 -0.83
CA ASN A 201 27.92 -5.38 -0.28
C ASN A 201 26.79 -5.41 -1.34
N ILE A 202 26.64 -4.32 -2.10
CA ILE A 202 25.62 -4.25 -3.16
C ILE A 202 25.89 -5.29 -4.26
N ARG A 203 27.15 -5.47 -4.65
CA ARG A 203 27.55 -6.54 -5.58
C ARG A 203 27.11 -7.92 -5.06
N SER A 204 27.38 -8.22 -3.79
CA SER A 204 27.01 -9.49 -3.17
C SER A 204 25.49 -9.72 -3.23
N TRP A 205 24.68 -8.69 -2.91
CA TRP A 205 23.23 -8.77 -3.03
C TRP A 205 22.74 -9.00 -4.45
N MET A 206 23.29 -8.26 -5.43
CA MET A 206 22.94 -8.45 -6.84
C MET A 206 23.22 -9.88 -7.31
N LEU A 207 24.41 -10.42 -7.00
CA LEU A 207 24.77 -11.78 -7.42
C LEU A 207 23.92 -12.84 -6.71
N ARG A 208 23.67 -12.72 -5.41
CA ARG A 208 22.80 -13.66 -4.68
C ARG A 208 21.39 -13.72 -5.26
N CYS A 209 20.84 -12.57 -5.62
CA CYS A 209 19.46 -12.49 -6.12
C CYS A 209 19.37 -13.00 -7.57
N THR A 210 20.45 -12.91 -8.36
CA THR A 210 20.47 -13.47 -9.72
C THR A 210 20.54 -15.00 -9.72
N GLU A 211 21.04 -15.61 -8.64
CA GLU A 211 21.08 -17.08 -8.48
C GLU A 211 19.73 -17.65 -8.03
N ASN A 212 18.76 -16.83 -7.66
CA ASN A 212 17.45 -17.29 -7.21
C ASN A 212 16.67 -17.89 -8.40
N GLU A 213 16.61 -19.22 -8.44
CA GLU A 213 16.04 -19.98 -9.57
C GLU A 213 14.54 -19.80 -9.75
N GLN A 214 13.83 -19.33 -8.73
CA GLN A 214 12.36 -19.30 -8.75
C GLN A 214 11.77 -18.21 -9.65
N ILE A 215 12.49 -17.13 -9.92
CA ILE A 215 12.03 -16.04 -10.81
C ILE A 215 13.20 -15.55 -11.68
N ARG A 216 13.63 -16.33 -12.65
CA ARG A 216 14.71 -15.94 -13.59
C ARG A 216 14.21 -15.10 -14.75
N VAL A 217 13.52 -14.00 -14.51
CA VAL A 217 13.02 -13.16 -15.61
C VAL A 217 14.08 -12.17 -16.09
N PHE A 218 14.86 -11.59 -15.16
CA PHE A 218 15.81 -10.52 -15.48
C PHE A 218 17.18 -10.77 -14.82
N HIS A 219 18.22 -10.99 -15.65
CA HIS A 219 19.59 -11.19 -15.14
C HIS A 219 20.54 -10.08 -15.57
N ALA A 220 20.31 -9.50 -16.74
CA ALA A 220 21.27 -8.63 -17.37
C ALA A 220 21.58 -7.36 -16.57
N LEU A 221 20.59 -6.73 -15.96
CA LEU A 221 20.79 -5.49 -15.21
C LEU A 221 21.54 -5.73 -13.90
N GLY A 222 21.18 -6.78 -13.15
CA GLY A 222 21.83 -7.10 -11.87
C GLY A 222 23.31 -7.47 -12.07
N THR A 223 23.64 -8.30 -13.06
CA THR A 223 25.02 -8.64 -13.40
C THR A 223 25.79 -7.44 -13.95
N TRP A 224 25.15 -6.59 -14.76
CA TRP A 224 25.75 -5.36 -15.26
C TRP A 224 26.13 -4.40 -14.13
N ILE A 225 25.24 -4.20 -13.15
CA ILE A 225 25.51 -3.38 -11.94
C ILE A 225 26.63 -4.05 -11.13
N ALA A 226 26.56 -5.35 -10.87
CA ALA A 226 27.52 -6.08 -10.06
C ALA A 226 28.95 -6.01 -10.65
N ALA A 227 29.09 -5.94 -11.96
CA ALA A 227 30.38 -5.82 -12.63
C ALA A 227 31.03 -4.42 -12.46
N ARG A 228 30.27 -3.41 -12.00
CA ARG A 228 30.72 -2.01 -11.95
C ARG A 228 30.69 -1.44 -10.53
N PRO A 229 31.82 -1.30 -9.83
CA PRO A 229 31.86 -0.82 -8.45
C PRO A 229 31.17 0.54 -8.26
N LEU A 230 31.33 1.47 -9.19
CA LEU A 230 30.67 2.79 -9.14
C LEU A 230 29.15 2.66 -9.22
N ALA A 231 28.62 1.80 -10.09
CA ALA A 231 27.18 1.55 -10.19
C ALA A 231 26.63 0.94 -8.88
N CYS A 232 27.33 -0.02 -8.31
CA CYS A 232 26.97 -0.60 -7.01
C CYS A 232 26.94 0.49 -5.92
N TRP A 233 27.95 1.36 -5.85
CA TRP A 233 28.01 2.44 -4.88
C TRP A 233 26.85 3.44 -5.08
N CYS A 234 26.57 3.85 -6.31
CA CYS A 234 25.44 4.72 -6.63
C CYS A 234 24.08 4.09 -6.22
N VAL A 235 23.87 2.82 -6.49
CA VAL A 235 22.67 2.09 -6.07
C VAL A 235 22.55 2.05 -4.54
N GLY A 236 23.64 1.75 -3.83
CA GLY A 236 23.63 1.70 -2.37
C GLY A 236 23.31 3.04 -1.71
N ILE A 237 24.03 4.10 -2.10
CA ILE A 237 23.77 5.47 -1.60
C ILE A 237 22.38 5.94 -2.01
N GLY A 238 22.03 5.75 -3.29
CA GLY A 238 20.71 6.15 -3.81
C GLY A 238 19.57 5.48 -3.04
N THR A 239 19.71 4.19 -2.68
CA THR A 239 18.74 3.48 -1.86
C THR A 239 18.56 4.13 -0.49
N LEU A 240 19.65 4.42 0.23
CA LEU A 240 19.56 5.04 1.55
C LEU A 240 18.97 6.45 1.48
N LEU A 241 19.42 7.27 0.52
CA LEU A 241 18.88 8.62 0.32
C LEU A 241 17.39 8.58 0.00
N PHE A 242 16.95 7.62 -0.81
CA PHE A 242 15.57 7.44 -1.17
C PHE A 242 14.72 7.00 0.05
N GLU A 243 15.16 5.99 0.80
CA GLU A 243 14.43 5.46 1.96
C GLU A 243 14.28 6.51 3.06
N PHE A 244 15.32 7.29 3.36
CA PHE A 244 15.23 8.40 4.32
C PHE A 244 14.47 9.61 3.73
N GLY A 245 14.69 9.91 2.46
CA GLY A 245 14.08 11.05 1.77
C GLY A 245 12.56 10.99 1.70
N LEU A 246 11.97 9.79 1.69
CA LEU A 246 10.51 9.62 1.65
C LEU A 246 9.78 10.30 2.82
N VAL A 247 10.43 10.53 3.97
CA VAL A 247 9.85 11.29 5.09
C VAL A 247 9.43 12.70 4.66
N THR A 248 10.15 13.30 3.73
CA THR A 248 9.85 14.64 3.23
C THR A 248 8.50 14.74 2.52
N THR A 249 7.95 13.61 2.01
CA THR A 249 6.64 13.56 1.36
C THR A 249 5.49 13.91 2.31
N LEU A 250 5.68 13.75 3.61
CA LEU A 250 4.67 14.11 4.63
C LEU A 250 4.48 15.62 4.71
N PHE A 251 5.55 16.39 4.48
CA PHE A 251 5.59 17.84 4.73
C PHE A 251 5.60 18.67 3.45
N SER A 252 6.12 18.14 2.33
CA SER A 252 6.28 18.86 1.07
C SER A 252 5.43 18.26 -0.04
N LYS A 253 4.62 19.10 -0.69
CA LYS A 253 3.85 18.72 -1.89
C LYS A 253 4.78 18.40 -3.06
N CYS A 254 5.86 19.18 -3.23
CA CYS A 254 6.86 18.96 -4.28
C CYS A 254 7.55 17.60 -4.10
N ALA A 255 8.03 17.30 -2.88
CA ALA A 255 8.61 16.00 -2.57
C ALA A 255 7.64 14.85 -2.86
N ARG A 256 6.36 15.02 -2.57
CA ARG A 256 5.32 14.03 -2.86
C ARG A 256 5.16 13.76 -4.36
N TRP A 257 5.12 14.83 -5.18
CA TRP A 257 5.01 14.70 -6.64
C TRP A 257 6.21 13.99 -7.28
N VAL A 258 7.39 14.12 -6.70
CA VAL A 258 8.62 13.50 -7.21
C VAL A 258 8.84 12.12 -6.62
N LEU A 259 8.84 12.00 -5.29
CA LEU A 259 9.27 10.78 -4.62
C LEU A 259 8.23 9.67 -4.66
N VAL A 260 6.92 9.97 -4.66
CA VAL A 260 5.90 8.92 -4.69
C VAL A 260 5.93 8.15 -6.03
N PRO A 261 5.95 8.79 -7.21
CA PRO A 261 6.16 8.05 -8.46
C PRO A 261 7.52 7.34 -8.51
N LEU A 262 8.56 7.95 -7.93
CA LEU A 262 9.89 7.36 -7.88
C LEU A 262 9.92 6.04 -7.07
N VAL A 263 8.98 5.83 -6.12
CA VAL A 263 8.83 4.52 -5.44
C VAL A 263 8.54 3.41 -6.44
N ALA A 264 7.65 3.64 -7.39
CA ALA A 264 7.33 2.64 -8.41
C ALA A 264 8.57 2.33 -9.29
N VAL A 265 9.32 3.36 -9.69
CA VAL A 265 10.57 3.22 -10.43
C VAL A 265 11.63 2.47 -9.60
N PHE A 266 11.74 2.79 -8.31
CA PHE A 266 12.65 2.11 -7.38
C PHE A 266 12.33 0.61 -7.26
N HIS A 267 11.07 0.26 -7.08
CA HIS A 267 10.66 -1.16 -7.02
C HIS A 267 10.81 -1.88 -8.36
N LEU A 268 10.56 -1.18 -9.47
CA LEU A 268 10.87 -1.72 -10.80
C LEU A 268 12.37 -1.97 -10.96
N GLY A 269 13.22 -1.06 -10.51
CA GLY A 269 14.67 -1.24 -10.48
C GLY A 269 15.10 -2.48 -9.69
N ILE A 270 14.49 -2.69 -8.52
CA ILE A 270 14.74 -3.90 -7.71
C ILE A 270 14.26 -5.16 -8.45
N LEU A 271 13.10 -5.13 -9.07
CA LEU A 271 12.61 -6.25 -9.87
C LEU A 271 13.59 -6.60 -11.01
N LEU A 272 14.00 -5.60 -11.79
CA LEU A 272 14.87 -5.80 -12.96
C LEU A 272 16.30 -6.20 -12.60
N SER A 273 16.80 -5.82 -11.41
CA SER A 273 18.17 -6.09 -10.98
C SER A 273 18.33 -7.26 -10.03
N MET A 274 17.27 -7.57 -9.23
CA MET A 274 17.32 -8.54 -8.15
C MET A 274 16.23 -9.61 -8.24
N ASN A 275 15.35 -9.56 -9.26
CA ASN A 275 14.17 -10.44 -9.38
C ASN A 275 13.26 -10.45 -8.11
N LEU A 276 13.26 -9.36 -7.34
CA LEU A 276 12.39 -9.23 -6.18
C LEU A 276 11.16 -8.39 -6.53
N VAL A 277 9.98 -8.96 -6.36
CA VAL A 277 8.71 -8.28 -6.64
C VAL A 277 8.15 -7.67 -5.35
N PHE A 278 7.86 -6.39 -5.36
CA PHE A 278 7.16 -5.70 -4.29
C PHE A 278 5.75 -5.35 -4.74
N LEU A 279 4.77 -6.10 -4.26
CA LEU A 279 3.37 -5.96 -4.68
C LEU A 279 2.64 -4.78 -4.02
N ASN A 280 3.24 -4.15 -3.02
CA ASN A 280 2.62 -3.09 -2.22
C ASN A 280 2.63 -1.69 -2.88
N VAL A 281 3.16 -1.55 -4.09
CA VAL A 281 3.18 -0.28 -4.84
C VAL A 281 1.78 0.35 -5.00
N PRO A 282 0.68 -0.38 -5.26
CA PRO A 282 -0.65 0.21 -5.35
C PRO A 282 -1.10 0.94 -4.09
N GLN A 283 -0.61 0.57 -2.91
CA GLN A 283 -0.97 1.23 -1.64
C GLN A 283 -0.48 2.68 -1.56
N LEU A 284 0.49 3.06 -2.40
CA LEU A 284 0.97 4.45 -2.54
C LEU A 284 -0.09 5.40 -3.09
N LEU A 285 -1.19 4.89 -3.64
CA LEU A 285 -2.34 5.70 -4.05
C LEU A 285 -3.00 6.45 -2.88
N VAL A 286 -2.61 6.16 -1.63
CA VAL A 286 -2.96 6.99 -0.46
C VAL A 286 -2.37 8.40 -0.55
N PHE A 287 -1.32 8.61 -1.34
CA PHE A 287 -0.76 9.94 -1.61
C PHE A 287 -1.44 10.66 -2.77
N ALA A 288 -2.28 9.97 -3.54
CA ALA A 288 -2.99 10.56 -4.68
C ALA A 288 -4.04 11.58 -4.20
N ASN A 289 -4.22 12.63 -5.00
CA ASN A 289 -5.34 13.55 -4.83
C ASN A 289 -6.54 13.04 -5.64
N TRP A 290 -7.41 12.31 -4.98
CA TRP A 290 -8.58 11.69 -5.61
C TRP A 290 -9.62 12.70 -6.12
N ASP A 291 -9.62 13.96 -5.63
CA ASP A 291 -10.44 15.01 -6.21
C ASP A 291 -9.99 15.37 -7.62
N VAL A 292 -8.68 15.51 -7.82
CA VAL A 292 -8.10 15.81 -9.13
C VAL A 292 -8.33 14.64 -10.09
N LEU A 293 -8.10 13.42 -9.63
CA LEU A 293 -8.34 12.22 -10.45
C LEU A 293 -9.82 12.08 -10.86
N ALA A 294 -10.73 12.29 -9.92
CA ALA A 294 -12.17 12.22 -10.20
C ALA A 294 -12.62 13.34 -11.17
N THR A 295 -12.08 14.53 -11.04
CA THR A 295 -12.38 15.65 -11.95
C THR A 295 -11.86 15.37 -13.35
N TRP A 296 -10.64 14.89 -13.47
CA TRP A 296 -10.03 14.50 -14.73
C TRP A 296 -10.83 13.39 -15.43
N PHE A 297 -11.18 12.33 -14.69
CA PHE A 297 -11.99 11.23 -15.21
C PHE A 297 -13.37 11.72 -15.72
N ASN A 298 -14.05 12.56 -14.95
CA ASN A 298 -15.33 13.12 -15.35
C ASN A 298 -15.23 14.01 -16.59
N SER A 299 -14.14 14.77 -16.76
CA SER A 299 -13.92 15.57 -17.98
C SER A 299 -13.70 14.68 -19.19
N PHE A 300 -12.95 13.59 -19.03
CA PHE A 300 -12.70 12.63 -20.10
C PHE A 300 -13.98 11.94 -20.58
N VAL A 301 -14.82 11.48 -19.64
CA VAL A 301 -16.10 10.82 -19.95
C VAL A 301 -17.08 11.80 -20.64
N ARG A 302 -17.09 13.08 -20.26
CA ARG A 302 -17.95 14.09 -20.87
C ARG A 302 -17.51 14.50 -22.28
N HIS A 303 -16.24 14.31 -22.63
CA HIS A 303 -15.69 14.64 -23.95
C HIS A 303 -15.81 13.49 -24.97
N GLN A 304 -16.36 12.34 -24.60
CA GLN A 304 -16.74 11.35 -25.59
C GLN A 304 -17.97 11.88 -26.32
N PRO A 305 -17.90 12.17 -27.67
CA PRO A 305 -19.04 12.59 -28.42
C PRO A 305 -20.15 11.54 -28.28
N SER A 306 -21.35 12.00 -27.94
CA SER A 306 -22.50 11.11 -27.87
C SER A 306 -22.66 10.44 -29.24
N ARG A 307 -22.66 9.10 -29.28
CA ARG A 307 -22.85 8.29 -30.50
C ARG A 307 -24.05 8.75 -31.38
N GLY A 308 -24.95 9.54 -30.81
CA GLY A 308 -26.06 10.15 -31.54
C GLY A 308 -25.66 11.27 -32.50
N GLN A 309 -24.51 11.94 -32.32
CA GLN A 309 -24.05 12.97 -33.25
C GLN A 309 -23.35 12.39 -34.50
N GLU A 310 -22.72 11.25 -34.40
CA GLU A 310 -22.14 10.57 -35.58
C GLU A 310 -23.21 10.07 -36.54
N ASN A 311 -24.35 9.58 -36.01
CA ASN A 311 -25.46 9.14 -36.88
C ASN A 311 -26.14 10.32 -37.59
N ALA A 312 -26.26 11.49 -36.94
CA ALA A 312 -26.84 12.67 -37.54
C ALA A 312 -25.97 13.29 -38.66
N LEU A 313 -24.62 13.13 -38.55
CA LEU A 313 -23.69 13.59 -39.59
C LEU A 313 -23.60 12.59 -40.78
N SER A 314 -23.85 11.31 -40.53
CA SER A 314 -23.91 10.30 -41.59
C SER A 314 -25.19 10.36 -42.41
N GLU A 315 -26.32 10.75 -41.83
CA GLU A 315 -27.60 10.94 -42.52
C GLU A 315 -27.65 12.25 -43.32
N ALA A 316 -26.89 13.28 -42.93
CA ALA A 316 -26.82 14.54 -43.62
C ALA A 316 -25.92 14.54 -44.88
N SER A 317 -25.21 13.48 -45.17
CA SER A 317 -24.23 13.39 -46.27
C SER A 317 -24.71 12.64 -47.53
N PHE A 318 -25.99 12.29 -47.63
CA PHE A 318 -26.59 11.76 -48.87
C PHE A 318 -27.58 12.77 -49.46
N PRO A 319 -27.18 13.61 -50.44
CA PRO A 319 -28.13 14.30 -51.30
C PRO A 319 -28.69 13.33 -52.32
N SER A 320 -30.00 13.24 -52.40
CA SER A 320 -30.79 12.54 -53.41
C SER A 320 -30.61 13.13 -54.84
#